data_6f473e66087de48398e2f929a995981a
#
_entry.id   6f473e66087de48398e2f929a995981a
#
_cell.length_a   1.000
_cell.length_b   1.000
_cell.length_c   1.000
_cell.angle_alpha   90.00
_cell.angle_beta   90.00
_cell.angle_gamma   90.00
#
_symmetry.space_group_name_H-M   'P 1'
#
loop_
_entity.id
_entity.type
_entity.pdbx_description
1 polymer ?
#
loop_
_entity_poly.entity_id
_entity_poly.type
_entity_poly.pdbx_seq_one_letter_code
_entity_poly.pdbx_strand_id
1 'polypeptide(L)'
;MRDVMSSPRAKSAVRRALDEDLGDAVRDVAGHWLDATSEALVDPKAVATGEIYSKGGGCVVAGVTVARAVMKAVDPKIRVEILKKDGSVVKPHEPILAFRGRARSILAAERTALNFMQRMCATATLTKKFVNATKRYGTLVLDTRKTTPGLRVFEKYAVLCGGGSNHRMGMYDRVLMKDNHRRLWRGGDPDALDKAVEAARRAFPKLDVEVEVESLRECASAVKARPEWIMLDNMSCADMKKCVKMCSGKSKTEASGGITLDRAREVAATGVTAISLGCLTHSAGSVDLSLEWRVEKGRERARRR
;
A
#
# COMPACT_ATOMS: atom_id res chain seq x y z
N MET A 1 8.99 9.68 4.64
CA MET A 1 8.51 8.66 3.68
C MET A 1 8.93 9.11 2.27
N ARG A 2 9.59 8.23 1.50
CA ARG A 2 9.96 8.56 0.10
C ARG A 2 8.71 8.57 -0.77
N ASP A 3 8.67 9.47 -1.78
CA ASP A 3 7.58 9.51 -2.76
C ASP A 3 7.53 8.19 -3.54
N VAL A 4 6.36 7.57 -3.58
CA VAL A 4 6.14 6.31 -4.31
C VAL A 4 6.45 6.45 -5.80
N MET A 5 6.23 7.63 -6.37
CA MET A 5 6.50 7.92 -7.78
C MET A 5 7.99 8.05 -8.12
N SER A 6 8.89 8.01 -7.12
CA SER A 6 10.33 7.84 -7.39
C SER A 6 10.65 6.42 -7.90
N SER A 7 9.76 5.45 -7.69
CA SER A 7 9.93 4.06 -8.14
C SER A 7 9.67 3.90 -9.64
N PRO A 8 10.59 3.28 -10.41
CA PRO A 8 10.33 2.94 -11.82
C PRO A 8 9.11 2.00 -11.99
N ARG A 9 8.88 1.09 -11.02
CA ARG A 9 7.73 0.19 -11.03
C ARG A 9 6.41 0.95 -10.91
N ALA A 10 6.36 2.00 -10.07
CA ALA A 10 5.17 2.83 -9.94
C ALA A 10 4.90 3.61 -11.23
N LYS A 11 5.92 4.21 -11.83
CA LYS A 11 5.79 4.93 -13.12
C LYS A 11 5.26 4.01 -14.22
N SER A 12 5.83 2.81 -14.34
CA SER A 12 5.37 1.81 -15.32
C SER A 12 3.92 1.36 -15.08
N ALA A 13 3.50 1.20 -13.82
CA ALA A 13 2.13 0.80 -13.49
C ALA A 13 1.12 1.92 -13.81
N VAL A 14 1.45 3.18 -13.51
CA VAL A 14 0.61 4.33 -13.90
C VAL A 14 0.48 4.39 -15.43
N ARG A 15 1.57 4.17 -16.17
CA ARG A 15 1.51 4.16 -17.62
C ARG A 15 0.59 3.08 -18.15
N ARG A 16 0.73 1.82 -17.67
CA ARG A 16 -0.16 0.73 -18.07
C ARG A 16 -1.62 0.98 -17.76
N ALA A 17 -1.93 1.59 -16.62
CA ALA A 17 -3.31 1.93 -16.26
C ALA A 17 -3.89 3.01 -17.19
N LEU A 18 -3.08 3.94 -17.67
CA LEU A 18 -3.50 4.91 -18.68
C LEU A 18 -3.64 4.27 -20.07
N ASP A 19 -2.75 3.35 -20.43
CA ASP A 19 -2.85 2.59 -21.68
C ASP A 19 -4.12 1.71 -21.70
N GLU A 20 -4.48 1.11 -20.54
CA GLU A 20 -5.72 0.33 -20.36
C GLU A 20 -6.99 1.17 -20.59
N ASP A 21 -7.03 2.39 -20.02
CA ASP A 21 -8.23 3.25 -20.02
C ASP A 21 -8.36 4.07 -21.32
N LEU A 22 -7.26 4.53 -21.88
CA LEU A 22 -7.22 5.44 -23.02
C LEU A 22 -6.77 4.78 -24.34
N GLY A 23 -6.38 3.50 -24.29
CA GLY A 23 -5.84 2.75 -25.43
C GLY A 23 -4.40 3.14 -25.75
N ASP A 24 -3.55 2.15 -25.99
CA ASP A 24 -2.14 2.34 -26.32
C ASP A 24 -1.88 2.76 -27.78
N ALA A 25 -2.83 2.47 -28.66
CA ALA A 25 -2.78 2.73 -30.10
C ALA A 25 -3.55 3.99 -30.54
N VAL A 26 -4.40 4.56 -29.69
CA VAL A 26 -5.32 5.65 -30.08
C VAL A 26 -4.78 6.98 -29.54
N ARG A 27 -3.85 7.56 -30.28
CA ARG A 27 -3.39 8.93 -30.05
C ARG A 27 -3.74 9.79 -31.26
N ASP A 28 -4.02 11.08 -31.01
CA ASP A 28 -4.15 12.01 -32.10
C ASP A 28 -2.81 12.19 -32.85
N VAL A 29 -2.84 12.88 -33.98
CA VAL A 29 -1.64 13.18 -34.79
C VAL A 29 -0.56 13.97 -34.02
N ALA A 30 -0.92 14.57 -32.88
CA ALA A 30 0.02 15.26 -31.99
C ALA A 30 0.49 14.38 -30.81
N GLY A 31 0.08 13.09 -30.75
CA GLY A 31 0.46 12.14 -29.73
C GLY A 31 -0.28 12.26 -28.41
N HIS A 32 -1.44 12.93 -28.39
CA HIS A 32 -2.30 13.02 -27.22
C HIS A 32 -3.20 11.79 -27.06
N TRP A 33 -3.57 11.49 -25.83
CA TRP A 33 -4.54 10.45 -25.52
C TRP A 33 -5.94 10.87 -25.98
N LEU A 34 -6.71 9.94 -26.58
CA LEU A 34 -8.05 10.21 -27.05
C LEU A 34 -9.10 9.68 -26.07
N ASP A 35 -9.94 10.59 -25.57
CA ASP A 35 -11.23 10.30 -24.98
C ASP A 35 -12.32 10.64 -25.99
N ALA A 36 -12.90 9.63 -26.62
CA ALA A 36 -13.86 9.78 -27.71
C ALA A 36 -15.06 10.68 -27.32
N THR A 37 -15.54 10.55 -26.09
CA THR A 37 -16.66 11.37 -25.59
C THR A 37 -16.25 12.85 -25.46
N SER A 38 -15.11 13.10 -24.85
CA SER A 38 -14.61 14.47 -24.69
C SER A 38 -14.26 15.09 -26.03
N GLU A 39 -13.69 14.32 -26.97
CA GLU A 39 -13.40 14.81 -28.31
C GLU A 39 -14.69 15.20 -29.08
N ALA A 40 -15.75 14.43 -28.93
CA ALA A 40 -17.01 14.70 -29.61
C ALA A 40 -17.81 15.86 -29.01
N LEU A 41 -17.77 16.05 -27.69
CA LEU A 41 -18.75 16.89 -26.98
C LEU A 41 -18.15 18.10 -26.26
N VAL A 42 -16.85 18.09 -25.91
CA VAL A 42 -16.25 19.14 -25.08
C VAL A 42 -15.47 20.12 -25.97
N ASP A 43 -15.68 21.42 -25.78
CA ASP A 43 -14.87 22.43 -26.47
C ASP A 43 -13.37 22.23 -26.17
N PRO A 44 -12.53 22.13 -27.20
CA PRO A 44 -11.08 21.94 -27.01
C PRO A 44 -10.40 23.09 -26.26
N LYS A 45 -11.01 24.25 -26.19
CA LYS A 45 -10.55 25.43 -25.46
C LYS A 45 -11.09 25.49 -24.02
N ALA A 46 -12.05 24.64 -23.67
CA ALA A 46 -12.63 24.62 -22.34
C ALA A 46 -11.58 24.38 -21.25
N VAL A 47 -11.59 25.23 -20.22
CA VAL A 47 -10.77 25.10 -19.02
C VAL A 47 -11.65 24.73 -17.86
N ALA A 48 -11.20 23.79 -17.04
CA ALA A 48 -11.90 23.37 -15.83
C ALA A 48 -10.99 23.49 -14.61
N THR A 49 -11.63 23.72 -13.47
CA THR A 49 -11.06 23.64 -12.12
C THR A 49 -11.88 22.65 -11.30
N GLY A 50 -11.27 22.01 -10.33
CA GLY A 50 -12.01 21.11 -9.45
C GLY A 50 -11.18 20.57 -8.32
N GLU A 51 -11.82 19.73 -7.51
CA GLU A 51 -11.25 19.17 -6.30
C GLU A 51 -11.60 17.69 -6.16
N ILE A 52 -10.67 16.92 -5.58
CA ILE A 52 -10.92 15.55 -5.15
C ILE A 52 -11.19 15.56 -3.65
N TYR A 53 -12.27 14.90 -3.22
CA TYR A 53 -12.69 14.76 -1.82
C TYR A 53 -13.29 13.37 -1.55
N SER A 54 -13.46 13.00 -0.28
CA SER A 54 -14.15 11.78 0.13
C SER A 54 -15.65 12.03 0.34
N LYS A 55 -16.52 11.23 -0.31
CA LYS A 55 -17.99 11.35 -0.21
C LYS A 55 -18.54 10.68 1.06
N GLY A 56 -18.18 9.42 1.27
CA GLY A 56 -18.89 8.54 2.20
C GLY A 56 -18.44 8.67 3.65
N GLY A 57 -17.21 8.99 3.93
CA GLY A 57 -16.65 9.04 5.27
C GLY A 57 -15.29 9.68 5.28
N GLY A 58 -14.75 9.95 6.47
CA GLY A 58 -13.36 10.36 6.59
C GLY A 58 -12.41 9.22 6.22
N CYS A 59 -11.25 9.54 5.71
CA CYS A 59 -10.22 8.55 5.37
C CYS A 59 -8.83 9.04 5.70
N VAL A 60 -7.87 8.11 5.67
CA VAL A 60 -6.44 8.44 5.62
C VAL A 60 -6.06 8.63 4.17
N VAL A 61 -5.56 9.81 3.83
CA VAL A 61 -5.12 10.15 2.48
C VAL A 61 -3.91 9.35 2.08
N ALA A 62 -3.95 8.74 0.88
CA ALA A 62 -2.80 8.08 0.27
C ALA A 62 -2.90 8.13 -1.25
N GLY A 63 -1.79 8.45 -1.92
CA GLY A 63 -1.69 8.44 -3.38
C GLY A 63 -1.87 9.81 -4.06
N VAL A 64 -1.76 10.94 -3.34
CA VAL A 64 -1.86 12.27 -3.97
C VAL A 64 -0.76 12.51 -5.00
N THR A 65 0.45 11.98 -4.78
CA THR A 65 1.54 12.08 -5.75
C THR A 65 1.30 11.17 -6.97
N VAL A 66 0.57 10.06 -6.79
CA VAL A 66 0.16 9.17 -7.88
C VAL A 66 -0.89 9.86 -8.74
N ALA A 67 -1.94 10.42 -8.14
CA ALA A 67 -2.97 11.17 -8.86
C ALA A 67 -2.37 12.34 -9.64
N ARG A 68 -1.45 13.10 -9.03
CA ARG A 68 -0.70 14.15 -9.72
C ARG A 68 0.10 13.60 -10.91
N ALA A 69 0.74 12.44 -10.75
CA ALA A 69 1.52 11.82 -11.82
C ALA A 69 0.62 11.35 -12.97
N VAL A 70 -0.55 10.78 -12.69
CA VAL A 70 -1.57 10.42 -13.69
C VAL A 70 -1.99 11.65 -14.48
N MET A 71 -2.40 12.73 -13.81
CA MET A 71 -2.81 13.98 -14.47
C MET A 71 -1.70 14.57 -15.33
N LYS A 72 -0.46 14.60 -14.82
CA LYS A 72 0.69 15.12 -15.56
C LYS A 72 1.13 14.23 -16.73
N ALA A 73 0.87 12.94 -16.67
CA ALA A 73 1.15 12.01 -17.77
C ALA A 73 0.17 12.22 -18.93
N VAL A 74 -1.09 12.59 -18.66
CA VAL A 74 -2.08 12.94 -19.68
C VAL A 74 -1.81 14.32 -20.27
N ASP A 75 -1.63 15.34 -19.42
CA ASP A 75 -1.29 16.68 -19.88
C ASP A 75 -0.36 17.38 -18.86
N PRO A 76 0.90 17.64 -19.22
CA PRO A 76 1.86 18.33 -18.36
C PRO A 76 1.42 19.74 -17.93
N LYS A 77 0.48 20.36 -18.66
CA LYS A 77 -0.04 21.70 -18.38
C LYS A 77 -1.09 21.72 -17.28
N ILE A 78 -1.70 20.59 -16.91
CA ILE A 78 -2.61 20.53 -15.76
C ILE A 78 -1.86 21.00 -14.51
N ARG A 79 -2.37 22.04 -13.85
CA ARG A 79 -1.89 22.45 -12.53
C ARG A 79 -2.54 21.60 -11.48
N VAL A 80 -1.75 21.06 -10.55
CA VAL A 80 -2.23 20.18 -9.46
C VAL A 80 -1.67 20.72 -8.17
N GLU A 81 -2.55 21.06 -7.24
CA GLU A 81 -2.23 21.50 -5.90
C GLU A 81 -2.61 20.41 -4.89
N ILE A 82 -1.69 20.05 -4.02
CA ILE A 82 -1.91 19.06 -2.96
C ILE A 82 -2.33 19.81 -1.70
N LEU A 83 -3.63 19.74 -1.36
CA LEU A 83 -4.23 20.40 -0.20
C LEU A 83 -3.99 19.57 1.08
N LYS A 84 -3.97 18.24 0.96
CA LYS A 84 -3.70 17.29 2.05
C LYS A 84 -2.61 16.31 1.64
N LYS A 85 -1.60 16.18 2.49
CA LYS A 85 -0.48 15.25 2.24
C LYS A 85 -0.89 13.80 2.54
N ASP A 86 -0.20 12.85 1.93
CA ASP A 86 -0.32 11.44 2.26
C ASP A 86 -0.07 11.21 3.77
N GLY A 87 -0.93 10.40 4.40
CA GLY A 87 -0.96 10.17 5.85
C GLY A 87 -1.88 11.12 6.63
N SER A 88 -2.39 12.21 6.02
CA SER A 88 -3.38 13.08 6.66
C SER A 88 -4.71 12.35 6.84
N VAL A 89 -5.43 12.66 7.92
CA VAL A 89 -6.82 12.23 8.12
C VAL A 89 -7.73 13.35 7.64
N VAL A 90 -8.69 13.04 6.78
CA VAL A 90 -9.68 13.99 6.28
C VAL A 90 -11.10 13.59 6.71
N LYS A 91 -11.95 14.60 6.87
CA LYS A 91 -13.39 14.44 7.10
C LYS A 91 -14.13 14.26 5.76
N PRO A 92 -15.40 13.82 5.77
CA PRO A 92 -16.24 13.85 4.58
C PRO A 92 -16.25 15.24 3.93
N HIS A 93 -16.20 15.28 2.61
CA HIS A 93 -16.22 16.50 1.78
C HIS A 93 -15.05 17.48 2.01
N GLU A 94 -14.01 17.07 2.77
CA GLU A 94 -12.81 17.88 2.91
C GLU A 94 -11.93 17.74 1.65
N PRO A 95 -11.55 18.84 0.97
CA PRO A 95 -10.74 18.77 -0.24
C PRO A 95 -9.34 18.20 0.03
N ILE A 96 -8.93 17.26 -0.82
CA ILE A 96 -7.64 16.58 -0.74
C ILE A 96 -6.66 17.14 -1.76
N LEU A 97 -7.16 17.38 -2.98
CA LEU A 97 -6.34 17.78 -4.11
C LEU A 97 -7.18 18.71 -5.00
N ALA A 98 -6.60 19.84 -5.44
CA ALA A 98 -7.20 20.74 -6.42
C ALA A 98 -6.43 20.70 -7.74
N PHE A 99 -7.14 20.98 -8.83
CA PHE A 99 -6.53 21.00 -10.15
C PHE A 99 -7.16 22.07 -11.06
N ARG A 100 -6.40 22.47 -12.10
CA ARG A 100 -6.86 23.38 -13.16
C ARG A 100 -6.14 23.02 -14.46
N GLY A 101 -6.90 22.89 -15.55
CA GLY A 101 -6.35 22.57 -16.86
C GLY A 101 -7.41 22.50 -17.96
N ARG A 102 -7.04 21.99 -19.13
CA ARG A 102 -7.98 21.72 -20.21
C ARG A 102 -9.00 20.68 -19.74
N ALA A 103 -10.29 20.94 -19.97
CA ALA A 103 -11.38 20.08 -19.53
C ALA A 103 -11.22 18.64 -20.08
N ARG A 104 -10.92 18.49 -21.38
CA ARG A 104 -10.68 17.18 -22.03
C ARG A 104 -9.56 16.39 -21.33
N SER A 105 -8.44 17.05 -21.02
CA SER A 105 -7.30 16.40 -20.37
C SER A 105 -7.63 15.94 -18.93
N ILE A 106 -8.45 16.72 -18.20
CA ILE A 106 -8.86 16.34 -16.86
C ILE A 106 -9.82 15.15 -16.89
N LEU A 107 -10.80 15.16 -17.81
CA LEU A 107 -11.74 14.05 -18.00
C LEU A 107 -11.01 12.74 -18.33
N ALA A 108 -10.04 12.78 -19.23
CA ALA A 108 -9.21 11.63 -19.58
C ALA A 108 -8.37 11.08 -18.42
N ALA A 109 -7.96 11.94 -17.47
CA ALA A 109 -7.13 11.53 -16.33
C ALA A 109 -7.94 11.11 -15.09
N GLU A 110 -9.19 11.57 -14.97
CA GLU A 110 -10.01 11.51 -13.77
C GLU A 110 -10.13 10.10 -13.22
N ARG A 111 -10.62 9.16 -14.03
CA ARG A 111 -10.95 7.82 -13.55
C ARG A 111 -9.73 7.07 -13.07
N THR A 112 -8.67 7.10 -13.85
CA THR A 112 -7.41 6.44 -13.46
C THR A 112 -6.83 7.04 -12.18
N ALA A 113 -6.84 8.38 -12.02
CA ALA A 113 -6.38 9.03 -10.79
C ALA A 113 -7.21 8.62 -9.57
N LEU A 114 -8.54 8.62 -9.69
CA LEU A 114 -9.45 8.21 -8.62
C LEU A 114 -9.25 6.73 -8.26
N ASN A 115 -9.11 5.83 -9.23
CA ASN A 115 -8.95 4.41 -8.98
C ASN A 115 -7.71 4.11 -8.11
N PHE A 116 -6.57 4.75 -8.40
CA PHE A 116 -5.38 4.62 -7.55
C PHE A 116 -5.64 5.15 -6.14
N MET A 117 -6.16 6.37 -6.02
CA MET A 117 -6.37 6.99 -4.71
C MET A 117 -7.39 6.23 -3.86
N GLN A 118 -8.51 5.79 -4.44
CA GLN A 118 -9.57 5.06 -3.74
C GLN A 118 -9.02 3.78 -3.07
N ARG A 119 -8.21 3.02 -3.79
CA ARG A 119 -7.56 1.81 -3.26
C ARG A 119 -6.50 2.12 -2.21
N MET A 120 -5.66 3.10 -2.47
CA MET A 120 -4.59 3.49 -1.55
C MET A 120 -5.14 4.09 -0.26
N CYS A 121 -6.15 4.96 -0.33
CA CYS A 121 -6.82 5.51 0.84
C CYS A 121 -7.51 4.43 1.69
N ALA A 122 -8.11 3.41 1.06
CA ALA A 122 -8.71 2.30 1.77
C ALA A 122 -7.67 1.48 2.56
N THR A 123 -6.56 1.11 1.92
CA THR A 123 -5.43 0.43 2.57
C THR A 123 -4.88 1.26 3.74
N ALA A 124 -4.64 2.54 3.54
CA ALA A 124 -4.13 3.43 4.59
C ALA A 124 -5.12 3.56 5.76
N THR A 125 -6.41 3.69 5.45
CA THR A 125 -7.48 3.82 6.46
C THR A 125 -7.62 2.55 7.28
N LEU A 126 -7.61 1.38 6.63
CA LEU A 126 -7.64 0.10 7.33
C LEU A 126 -6.39 -0.09 8.21
N THR A 127 -5.22 0.21 7.67
CA THR A 127 -3.96 0.16 8.43
C THR A 127 -4.03 1.04 9.67
N LYS A 128 -4.55 2.26 9.57
CA LYS A 128 -4.71 3.18 10.69
C LYS A 128 -5.56 2.61 11.81
N LYS A 129 -6.63 1.86 11.47
CA LYS A 129 -7.48 1.19 12.48
C LYS A 129 -6.66 0.16 13.28
N PHE A 130 -5.87 -0.69 12.61
CA PHE A 130 -5.00 -1.66 13.29
C PHE A 130 -3.91 -0.99 14.11
N VAL A 131 -3.25 0.03 13.57
CA VAL A 131 -2.23 0.81 14.31
C VAL A 131 -2.82 1.40 15.58
N ASN A 132 -4.02 1.98 15.52
CA ASN A 132 -4.68 2.53 16.69
C ASN A 132 -5.03 1.44 17.72
N ALA A 133 -5.44 0.25 17.27
CA ALA A 133 -5.78 -0.88 18.15
C ALA A 133 -4.55 -1.41 18.91
N THR A 134 -3.36 -1.38 18.30
CA THR A 134 -2.12 -1.95 18.85
C THR A 134 -1.20 -0.92 19.52
N LYS A 135 -1.44 0.38 19.32
CA LYS A 135 -0.55 1.50 19.70
C LYS A 135 -0.07 1.43 21.15
N ARG A 136 -0.96 1.13 22.11
CA ARG A 136 -0.63 1.11 23.55
C ARG A 136 0.39 0.02 23.93
N TYR A 137 0.56 -0.98 23.08
CA TYR A 137 1.49 -2.12 23.29
C TYR A 137 2.82 -1.95 22.55
N GLY A 138 2.97 -0.91 21.73
CA GLY A 138 4.16 -0.70 20.91
C GLY A 138 4.32 -1.70 19.77
N THR A 139 3.29 -2.54 19.51
CA THR A 139 3.34 -3.58 18.48
C THR A 139 3.24 -2.96 17.09
N LEU A 140 4.16 -3.30 16.21
CA LEU A 140 4.16 -2.87 14.81
C LEU A 140 3.06 -3.57 14.01
N VAL A 141 2.47 -2.85 13.07
CA VAL A 141 1.51 -3.39 12.10
C VAL A 141 2.21 -3.51 10.76
N LEU A 142 2.37 -4.74 10.28
CA LEU A 142 3.07 -5.05 9.03
C LEU A 142 2.09 -5.48 7.93
N ASP A 143 2.41 -5.14 6.70
CA ASP A 143 1.81 -5.77 5.52
C ASP A 143 2.40 -7.15 5.24
N THR A 144 2.05 -7.73 4.10
CA THR A 144 2.59 -9.01 3.63
C THR A 144 2.90 -8.95 2.13
N ARG A 145 3.23 -10.10 1.52
CA ARG A 145 3.29 -10.24 0.05
C ARG A 145 1.95 -10.66 -0.59
N LYS A 146 0.88 -10.78 0.19
CA LYS A 146 -0.49 -11.01 -0.31
C LYS A 146 -1.06 -9.69 -0.84
N THR A 147 -0.63 -9.30 -2.04
CA THR A 147 -0.93 -8.02 -2.69
C THR A 147 -1.56 -8.24 -4.05
N THR A 148 -2.29 -7.23 -4.54
CA THR A 148 -2.78 -7.22 -5.92
C THR A 148 -1.60 -7.30 -6.90
N PRO A 149 -1.60 -8.23 -7.86
CA PRO A 149 -0.52 -8.33 -8.85
C PRO A 149 -0.25 -6.99 -9.54
N GLY A 150 1.03 -6.61 -9.59
CA GLY A 150 1.47 -5.34 -10.20
C GLY A 150 1.30 -4.10 -9.33
N LEU A 151 0.48 -4.12 -8.27
CA LEU A 151 0.16 -2.95 -7.44
C LEU A 151 0.87 -2.91 -6.07
N ARG A 152 1.72 -3.89 -5.76
CA ARG A 152 2.40 -4.01 -4.45
C ARG A 152 3.09 -2.73 -3.99
N VAL A 153 3.71 -1.99 -4.89
CA VAL A 153 4.43 -0.76 -4.55
C VAL A 153 3.49 0.31 -3.98
N PHE A 154 2.27 0.41 -4.50
CA PHE A 154 1.26 1.36 -4.02
C PHE A 154 0.61 0.89 -2.72
N GLU A 155 0.27 -0.38 -2.63
CA GLU A 155 -0.37 -0.95 -1.44
C GLU A 155 0.56 -0.87 -0.23
N LYS A 156 1.84 -1.25 -0.39
CA LYS A 156 2.83 -1.12 0.68
C LYS A 156 3.12 0.34 1.07
N TYR A 157 3.14 1.24 0.10
CA TYR A 157 3.23 2.67 0.37
C TYR A 157 2.02 3.17 1.17
N ALA A 158 0.81 2.74 0.81
CA ALA A 158 -0.41 3.10 1.53
C ALA A 158 -0.42 2.59 2.98
N VAL A 159 0.16 1.40 3.25
CA VAL A 159 0.37 0.92 4.62
C VAL A 159 1.23 1.89 5.43
N LEU A 160 2.32 2.43 4.85
CA LEU A 160 3.13 3.45 5.52
C LEU A 160 2.32 4.73 5.77
N CYS A 161 1.47 5.15 4.84
CA CYS A 161 0.58 6.32 5.02
C CYS A 161 -0.38 6.11 6.21
N GLY A 162 -0.84 4.87 6.43
CA GLY A 162 -1.68 4.51 7.58
C GLY A 162 -0.93 4.43 8.93
N GLY A 163 0.40 4.59 8.93
CA GLY A 163 1.26 4.47 10.11
C GLY A 163 1.73 3.05 10.41
N GLY A 164 1.51 2.11 9.49
CA GLY A 164 2.08 0.77 9.54
C GLY A 164 3.54 0.73 9.08
N SER A 165 4.08 -0.47 8.97
CA SER A 165 5.42 -0.74 8.46
C SER A 165 5.37 -1.83 7.39
N ASN A 166 6.40 -1.90 6.56
CA ASN A 166 6.44 -2.91 5.51
C ASN A 166 7.19 -4.15 5.98
N HIS A 167 6.60 -5.31 5.73
CA HIS A 167 7.31 -6.58 5.65
C HIS A 167 8.13 -6.61 4.34
N ARG A 168 8.91 -7.68 4.10
CA ARG A 168 9.72 -7.82 2.87
C ARG A 168 8.92 -7.47 1.60
N MET A 169 9.58 -6.75 0.70
CA MET A 169 9.01 -6.35 -0.57
C MET A 169 8.88 -7.53 -1.56
N GLY A 170 9.85 -8.42 -1.52
CA GLY A 170 9.91 -9.58 -2.41
C GLY A 170 10.47 -10.83 -1.72
N MET A 171 11.04 -11.73 -2.50
CA MET A 171 11.75 -12.90 -1.99
C MET A 171 13.27 -12.66 -1.87
N TYR A 172 13.70 -11.44 -2.18
CA TYR A 172 15.11 -11.07 -2.31
C TYR A 172 15.64 -10.17 -1.18
N ASP A 173 14.77 -9.67 -0.29
CA ASP A 173 15.12 -8.67 0.73
C ASP A 173 14.94 -9.14 2.17
N ARG A 174 14.57 -10.42 2.39
CA ARG A 174 14.59 -11.16 3.67
C ARG A 174 14.47 -12.65 3.40
N VAL A 175 15.23 -13.45 4.09
CA VAL A 175 15.02 -14.92 4.11
C VAL A 175 13.85 -15.19 5.05
N LEU A 176 12.80 -15.83 4.57
CA LEU A 176 11.67 -16.30 5.39
C LEU A 176 11.53 -17.81 5.17
N MET A 177 11.91 -18.57 6.18
CA MET A 177 11.81 -20.03 6.19
C MET A 177 10.41 -20.44 6.67
N LYS A 178 9.67 -21.09 5.79
CA LYS A 178 8.36 -21.66 6.02
C LYS A 178 8.44 -23.18 6.15
N ASP A 179 7.34 -23.80 6.58
CA ASP A 179 7.19 -25.25 6.69
C ASP A 179 7.69 -26.00 5.45
N ASN A 180 7.24 -25.58 4.25
CA ASN A 180 7.64 -26.20 2.99
C ASN A 180 9.13 -26.06 2.69
N HIS A 181 9.78 -24.94 3.08
CA HIS A 181 11.22 -24.80 2.93
C HIS A 181 11.96 -25.78 3.83
N ARG A 182 11.48 -26.00 5.06
CA ARG A 182 12.06 -26.95 6.02
C ARG A 182 11.95 -28.40 5.53
N ARG A 183 10.74 -28.78 5.04
CA ARG A 183 10.49 -30.14 4.49
C ARG A 183 11.35 -30.46 3.28
N LEU A 184 11.63 -29.46 2.45
CA LEU A 184 12.42 -29.61 1.22
C LEU A 184 13.90 -29.26 1.41
N TRP A 185 14.32 -28.94 2.63
CA TRP A 185 15.69 -28.54 2.87
C TRP A 185 16.67 -29.69 2.65
N ARG A 186 17.60 -29.49 1.73
CA ARG A 186 18.64 -30.46 1.33
C ARG A 186 19.69 -30.77 2.42
N GLY A 187 19.70 -30.03 3.53
CA GLY A 187 20.60 -30.22 4.66
C GLY A 187 20.17 -31.32 5.63
N GLY A 188 19.06 -32.02 5.36
CA GLY A 188 18.57 -33.17 6.12
C GLY A 188 17.39 -32.83 7.03
N ASP A 189 17.56 -32.96 8.36
CA ASP A 189 16.50 -32.88 9.35
C ASP A 189 15.71 -31.55 9.30
N PRO A 190 14.40 -31.57 9.02
CA PRO A 190 13.52 -30.37 9.01
C PRO A 190 13.46 -29.63 10.37
N ASP A 191 13.80 -30.33 11.47
CA ASP A 191 13.82 -29.77 12.82
C ASP A 191 15.16 -29.14 13.19
N ALA A 192 16.21 -29.33 12.39
CA ALA A 192 17.53 -28.72 12.58
C ALA A 192 17.55 -27.25 12.14
N LEU A 193 16.71 -26.41 12.80
CA LEU A 193 16.51 -25.00 12.44
C LEU A 193 17.79 -24.18 12.60
N ASP A 194 18.65 -24.52 13.54
CA ASP A 194 19.97 -23.91 13.74
C ASP A 194 20.84 -24.01 12.48
N LYS A 195 20.98 -25.23 11.95
CA LYS A 195 21.73 -25.46 10.70
C LYS A 195 21.12 -24.78 9.50
N ALA A 196 19.77 -24.73 9.41
CA ALA A 196 19.08 -24.05 8.34
C ALA A 196 19.29 -22.52 8.40
N VAL A 197 19.23 -21.91 9.58
CA VAL A 197 19.54 -20.48 9.79
C VAL A 197 20.99 -20.17 9.43
N GLU A 198 21.94 -20.99 9.87
CA GLU A 198 23.35 -20.83 9.50
C GLU A 198 23.57 -20.94 7.98
N ALA A 199 22.92 -21.89 7.31
CA ALA A 199 23.00 -22.03 5.87
C ALA A 199 22.45 -20.78 5.16
N ALA A 200 21.32 -20.24 5.63
CA ALA A 200 20.74 -19.01 5.12
C ALA A 200 21.68 -17.80 5.29
N ARG A 201 22.28 -17.64 6.48
CA ARG A 201 23.24 -16.56 6.77
C ARG A 201 24.50 -16.65 5.93
N ARG A 202 25.03 -17.85 5.71
CA ARG A 202 26.18 -18.06 4.81
C ARG A 202 25.86 -17.67 3.38
N ALA A 203 24.66 -18.03 2.90
CA ALA A 203 24.25 -17.73 1.51
C ALA A 203 23.91 -16.24 1.31
N PHE A 204 23.30 -15.60 2.31
CA PHE A 204 22.82 -14.21 2.24
C PHE A 204 23.17 -13.43 3.51
N PRO A 205 24.46 -13.09 3.74
CA PRO A 205 24.93 -12.53 5.01
C PRO A 205 24.40 -11.12 5.33
N LYS A 206 23.77 -10.45 4.37
CA LYS A 206 23.20 -9.09 4.53
C LYS A 206 21.68 -9.09 4.73
N LEU A 207 21.03 -10.25 4.68
CA LEU A 207 19.58 -10.36 4.83
C LEU A 207 19.23 -10.86 6.23
N ASP A 208 18.21 -10.25 6.82
CA ASP A 208 17.57 -10.80 8.01
C ASP A 208 17.01 -12.18 7.72
N VAL A 209 17.12 -13.08 8.69
CA VAL A 209 16.53 -14.42 8.64
C VAL A 209 15.32 -14.44 9.56
N GLU A 210 14.22 -14.90 9.03
CA GLU A 210 12.96 -15.12 9.72
C GLU A 210 12.55 -16.58 9.61
N VAL A 211 12.11 -17.18 10.75
CA VAL A 211 11.66 -18.56 10.84
C VAL A 211 10.19 -18.59 11.25
N GLU A 212 9.35 -19.22 10.43
CA GLU A 212 7.93 -19.47 10.74
C GLU A 212 7.82 -20.74 11.62
N VAL A 213 7.08 -20.62 12.73
CA VAL A 213 6.84 -21.69 13.71
C VAL A 213 5.37 -21.76 14.07
N GLU A 214 4.85 -22.98 14.29
CA GLU A 214 3.45 -23.24 14.61
C GLU A 214 3.25 -23.84 16.02
N SER A 215 4.34 -24.10 16.76
CA SER A 215 4.30 -24.71 18.09
C SER A 215 5.39 -24.18 19.02
N LEU A 216 5.15 -24.38 20.33
CA LEU A 216 6.14 -24.05 21.37
C LEU A 216 7.46 -24.83 21.19
N ARG A 217 7.38 -26.09 20.74
CA ARG A 217 8.55 -26.92 20.45
C ARG A 217 9.40 -26.33 19.34
N GLU A 218 8.76 -25.94 18.23
CA GLU A 218 9.46 -25.30 17.11
C GLU A 218 10.04 -23.94 17.51
N CYS A 219 9.28 -23.15 18.28
CA CYS A 219 9.77 -21.88 18.80
C CYS A 219 11.04 -22.07 19.66
N ALA A 220 11.03 -23.05 20.57
CA ALA A 220 12.20 -23.37 21.40
C ALA A 220 13.41 -23.80 20.56
N SER A 221 13.20 -24.53 19.46
CA SER A 221 14.24 -24.90 18.52
C SER A 221 14.78 -23.68 17.75
N ALA A 222 13.87 -22.87 17.19
CA ALA A 222 14.22 -21.66 16.43
C ALA A 222 15.02 -20.65 17.27
N VAL A 223 14.67 -20.44 18.54
CA VAL A 223 15.36 -19.51 19.45
C VAL A 223 16.84 -19.87 19.65
N LYS A 224 17.23 -21.17 19.59
CA LYS A 224 18.63 -21.61 19.71
C LYS A 224 19.48 -21.06 18.55
N ALA A 225 18.90 -20.98 17.36
CA ALA A 225 19.55 -20.46 16.16
C ALA A 225 19.64 -18.93 16.14
N ARG A 226 18.92 -18.23 17.03
CA ARG A 226 18.87 -16.76 17.13
C ARG A 226 18.63 -16.06 15.77
N PRO A 227 17.58 -16.42 15.00
CA PRO A 227 17.24 -15.66 13.82
C PRO A 227 16.83 -14.24 14.22
N GLU A 228 16.85 -13.29 13.30
CA GLU A 228 16.44 -11.90 13.55
C GLU A 228 14.96 -11.83 13.91
N TRP A 229 14.14 -12.72 13.31
CA TRP A 229 12.70 -12.79 13.54
C TRP A 229 12.21 -14.24 13.69
N ILE A 230 11.23 -14.44 14.55
CA ILE A 230 10.45 -15.68 14.66
C ILE A 230 8.98 -15.33 14.45
N MET A 231 8.39 -15.88 13.37
CA MET A 231 6.98 -15.72 13.05
C MET A 231 6.18 -16.83 13.74
N LEU A 232 5.20 -16.41 14.55
CA LEU A 232 4.27 -17.27 15.29
C LEU A 232 3.00 -17.41 14.46
N ASP A 233 2.91 -18.45 13.64
CA ASP A 233 1.80 -18.63 12.69
C ASP A 233 0.65 -19.39 13.32
N ASN A 234 -0.55 -18.82 13.28
CA ASN A 234 -1.82 -19.39 13.77
C ASN A 234 -1.79 -19.89 15.25
N MET A 235 -0.93 -19.34 16.09
CA MET A 235 -0.82 -19.74 17.49
C MET A 235 -1.87 -19.10 18.39
N SER A 236 -2.17 -19.72 19.56
CA SER A 236 -2.99 -19.12 20.59
C SER A 236 -2.28 -17.95 21.30
N CYS A 237 -3.02 -16.97 21.82
CA CYS A 237 -2.43 -15.87 22.60
C CYS A 237 -1.68 -16.36 23.83
N ALA A 238 -2.11 -17.49 24.43
CA ALA A 238 -1.42 -18.14 25.55
C ALA A 238 -0.03 -18.64 25.13
N ASP A 239 0.08 -19.28 23.97
CA ASP A 239 1.33 -19.81 23.48
C ASP A 239 2.22 -18.69 22.89
N MET A 240 1.64 -17.67 22.23
CA MET A 240 2.38 -16.47 21.83
C MET A 240 3.10 -15.82 23.02
N LYS A 241 2.43 -15.69 24.19
CA LYS A 241 3.06 -15.16 25.43
C LYS A 241 4.26 -15.99 25.87
N LYS A 242 4.18 -17.33 25.77
CA LYS A 242 5.30 -18.23 26.12
C LYS A 242 6.45 -18.05 25.12
N CYS A 243 6.13 -18.01 23.82
CA CYS A 243 7.12 -17.76 22.75
C CYS A 243 7.83 -16.41 22.93
N VAL A 244 7.08 -15.32 23.21
CA VAL A 244 7.65 -14.00 23.49
C VAL A 244 8.68 -14.05 24.62
N LYS A 245 8.37 -14.76 25.72
CA LYS A 245 9.32 -14.96 26.82
C LYS A 245 10.58 -15.73 26.38
N MET A 246 10.44 -16.80 25.60
CA MET A 246 11.57 -17.58 25.08
C MET A 246 12.46 -16.76 24.15
N CYS A 247 11.87 -15.89 23.34
CA CYS A 247 12.55 -15.05 22.35
C CYS A 247 13.21 -13.80 22.95
N SER A 248 12.88 -13.44 24.19
CA SER A 248 13.34 -12.20 24.83
C SER A 248 14.86 -12.05 24.77
N GLY A 249 15.34 -10.91 24.24
CA GLY A 249 16.75 -10.60 24.06
C GLY A 249 17.48 -11.42 22.99
N LYS A 250 16.77 -12.26 22.22
CA LYS A 250 17.36 -13.16 21.21
C LYS A 250 16.83 -12.92 19.80
N SER A 251 15.52 -12.80 19.66
CA SER A 251 14.82 -12.64 18.39
C SER A 251 13.60 -11.76 18.56
N LYS A 252 13.25 -11.00 17.53
CA LYS A 252 11.96 -10.32 17.44
C LYS A 252 10.86 -11.32 17.13
N THR A 253 9.64 -11.06 17.59
CA THR A 253 8.48 -11.94 17.35
C THR A 253 7.46 -11.28 16.46
N GLU A 254 6.96 -12.01 15.48
CA GLU A 254 5.87 -11.59 14.61
C GLU A 254 4.71 -12.56 14.76
N ALA A 255 3.49 -12.07 15.05
CA ALA A 255 2.29 -12.89 15.01
C ALA A 255 1.65 -12.82 13.63
N SER A 256 1.30 -13.98 13.07
CA SER A 256 0.65 -14.14 11.76
C SER A 256 -0.52 -15.11 11.86
N GLY A 257 -1.41 -15.06 10.85
CA GLY A 257 -2.54 -15.99 10.72
C GLY A 257 -3.84 -15.49 11.34
N GLY A 258 -4.87 -15.23 10.51
CA GLY A 258 -6.25 -14.99 10.91
C GLY A 258 -6.51 -13.83 11.90
N ILE A 259 -5.64 -12.82 11.96
CA ILE A 259 -5.76 -11.70 12.89
C ILE A 259 -6.77 -10.69 12.34
N THR A 260 -7.93 -10.59 13.00
CA THR A 260 -8.96 -9.57 12.73
C THR A 260 -8.73 -8.31 13.57
N LEU A 261 -9.43 -7.22 13.23
CA LEU A 261 -9.32 -5.97 13.99
C LEU A 261 -9.70 -6.14 15.46
N ASP A 262 -10.73 -6.93 15.74
CA ASP A 262 -11.20 -7.20 17.12
C ASP A 262 -10.17 -7.96 17.93
N ARG A 263 -9.46 -8.91 17.31
CA ARG A 263 -8.40 -9.71 17.95
C ARG A 263 -7.05 -8.99 18.04
N ALA A 264 -6.82 -7.95 17.21
CA ALA A 264 -5.52 -7.29 17.14
C ALA A 264 -5.01 -6.78 18.49
N ARG A 265 -5.91 -6.27 19.34
CA ARG A 265 -5.57 -5.81 20.71
C ARG A 265 -5.11 -6.96 21.60
N GLU A 266 -5.80 -8.10 21.55
CA GLU A 266 -5.48 -9.28 22.36
C GLU A 266 -4.12 -9.86 21.94
N VAL A 267 -3.89 -9.98 20.63
CA VAL A 267 -2.60 -10.45 20.09
C VAL A 267 -1.47 -9.49 20.48
N ALA A 268 -1.67 -8.18 20.34
CA ALA A 268 -0.66 -7.19 20.74
C ALA A 268 -0.34 -7.25 22.24
N ALA A 269 -1.35 -7.55 23.10
CA ALA A 269 -1.18 -7.71 24.55
C ALA A 269 -0.33 -8.94 24.95
N THR A 270 0.00 -9.82 24.02
CA THR A 270 0.94 -10.92 24.23
C THR A 270 2.39 -10.45 24.33
N GLY A 271 2.68 -9.23 23.87
CA GLY A 271 4.02 -8.66 23.82
C GLY A 271 4.79 -8.96 22.53
N VAL A 272 4.13 -9.47 21.48
CA VAL A 272 4.77 -9.65 20.16
C VAL A 272 5.27 -8.32 19.62
N THR A 273 6.42 -8.34 18.96
CA THR A 273 7.04 -7.14 18.37
C THR A 273 6.21 -6.60 17.20
N ALA A 274 5.60 -7.49 16.42
CA ALA A 274 4.80 -7.12 15.25
C ALA A 274 3.62 -8.07 15.04
N ILE A 275 2.61 -7.58 14.30
CA ILE A 275 1.56 -8.40 13.69
C ILE A 275 1.61 -8.20 12.17
N SER A 276 1.53 -9.26 11.40
CA SER A 276 1.46 -9.17 9.92
C SER A 276 0.06 -9.52 9.41
N LEU A 277 -0.45 -8.66 8.52
CA LEU A 277 -1.84 -8.64 8.12
C LEU A 277 -1.99 -8.59 6.60
N GLY A 278 -2.39 -9.71 6.01
CA GLY A 278 -2.67 -9.76 4.56
C GLY A 278 -3.89 -8.91 4.18
N CYS A 279 -4.88 -8.80 5.06
CA CYS A 279 -6.12 -8.05 4.79
C CYS A 279 -5.90 -6.56 4.51
N LEU A 280 -4.78 -5.98 4.96
CA LEU A 280 -4.45 -4.58 4.67
C LEU A 280 -4.34 -4.31 3.16
N THR A 281 -3.94 -5.30 2.39
CA THR A 281 -3.66 -5.16 0.96
C THR A 281 -4.68 -5.89 0.09
N HIS A 282 -5.07 -7.12 0.43
CA HIS A 282 -6.01 -7.88 -0.42
C HIS A 282 -7.50 -7.66 -0.08
N SER A 283 -7.85 -7.05 1.08
CA SER A 283 -9.25 -6.93 1.54
C SER A 283 -9.62 -5.53 2.05
N ALA A 284 -8.84 -4.50 1.75
CA ALA A 284 -9.12 -3.14 2.23
C ALA A 284 -10.34 -2.48 1.57
N GLY A 285 -10.80 -2.99 0.42
CA GLY A 285 -11.88 -2.37 -0.34
C GLY A 285 -11.45 -1.09 -1.06
N SER A 286 -12.36 -0.13 -1.19
CA SER A 286 -12.13 1.19 -1.79
C SER A 286 -12.84 2.27 -0.97
N VAL A 287 -12.23 3.46 -0.87
CA VAL A 287 -12.88 4.66 -0.32
C VAL A 287 -13.65 5.34 -1.46
N ASP A 288 -14.87 5.79 -1.21
CA ASP A 288 -15.62 6.56 -2.20
C ASP A 288 -15.07 7.99 -2.29
N LEU A 289 -14.20 8.20 -3.29
CA LEU A 289 -13.66 9.50 -3.65
C LEU A 289 -14.38 10.02 -4.89
N SER A 290 -14.62 11.32 -4.92
CA SER A 290 -15.21 12.01 -6.06
C SER A 290 -14.32 13.16 -6.51
N LEU A 291 -14.40 13.44 -7.79
CA LEU A 291 -13.87 14.65 -8.39
C LEU A 291 -15.08 15.55 -8.73
N GLU A 292 -15.15 16.71 -8.07
CA GLU A 292 -16.11 17.76 -8.39
C GLU A 292 -15.39 18.89 -9.12
N TRP A 293 -15.92 19.29 -10.25
CA TRP A 293 -15.29 20.29 -11.09
C TRP A 293 -16.28 21.30 -11.68
N ARG A 294 -15.75 22.44 -12.07
CA ARG A 294 -16.49 23.56 -12.64
C ARG A 294 -15.83 24.02 -13.92
N VAL A 295 -16.62 24.18 -14.96
CA VAL A 295 -16.13 24.77 -16.21
C VAL A 295 -16.02 26.29 -16.02
N GLU A 296 -14.87 26.87 -16.32
CA GLU A 296 -14.71 28.30 -16.38
C GLU A 296 -15.47 28.80 -17.62
N LYS A 297 -16.56 29.50 -17.42
CA LYS A 297 -17.24 30.22 -18.52
C LYS A 297 -16.22 31.19 -19.10
N GLY A 298 -15.85 31.02 -20.37
CA GLY A 298 -15.06 32.00 -21.10
C GLY A 298 -15.71 33.37 -20.94
N ARG A 299 -14.93 34.41 -20.64
CA ARG A 299 -15.45 35.78 -20.68
C ARG A 299 -16.01 35.99 -22.09
N GLU A 300 -17.35 35.96 -22.25
CA GLU A 300 -18.01 36.55 -23.40
C GLU A 300 -17.49 37.97 -23.48
N ARG A 301 -16.65 38.25 -24.47
CA ARG A 301 -16.36 39.61 -24.86
C ARG A 301 -17.70 40.19 -25.25
N ALA A 302 -18.27 41.00 -24.36
CA ALA A 302 -19.41 41.85 -24.71
C ALA A 302 -19.01 42.62 -25.98
N ARG A 303 -19.55 42.18 -27.12
CA ARG A 303 -19.56 42.99 -28.35
C ARG A 303 -20.48 44.15 -28.04
N ARG A 304 -19.92 45.24 -27.51
CA ARG A 304 -20.58 46.51 -27.55
C ARG A 304 -20.68 46.89 -29.04
N ARG A 305 -21.90 46.89 -29.51
CA ARG A 305 -22.31 47.59 -30.75
C ARG A 305 -22.19 49.08 -30.53
#